data_f925db0647c6f6555a2261c0c745fa68
#
_entry.id   f925db0647c6f6555a2261c0c745fa68
#
_cell.length_a   1.000
_cell.length_b   1.000
_cell.length_c   1.000
_cell.angle_alpha   90.00
_cell.angle_beta   90.00
_cell.angle_gamma   90.00
#
_symmetry.space_group_name_H-M   'P 1'
#
loop_
_entity.id
_entity.type
_entity.pdbx_description
1 polymer ?
#
loop_
_entity_poly.entity_id
_entity_poly.type
_entity_poly.pdbx_seq_one_letter_code
_entity_poly.pdbx_strand_id
1 'polypeptide(L)'
;VTAAHEYFHAIQFGYDGWEMPWLLEASAVWMEEEMYDDINDCYQYMSDWFNQPHRSLDEDGYHWYGSFIFFEYIAQHMGGAETIRRIFDESVQSNSRERDGSHAALNASLKQQGFSFQQALNGMSVANKIMSSLPAADNFAYDEAESYPVDGPAILKKVNFQTGNQDTVSSIRLFRFASQYIQIITQIPVQVDLLNTSGPLSDLQLNAILKKNDNSYLVISSPSINIDPAELKSIHLSVVSHDTVGGDWNYQLAIQDGKSGTDANVPVEFTIGNPYPNPFNGIIQFSLYMMKESPVFINVIDLSGKQISRIYNGNLSIGNHNFSWQGKNASGRSVSSGVYYIKVSGKSTEEWRPITFVK
;
A
#
# COMPACT_ATOMS: atom_id res chain seq x y z
N VAL A 1 -3.80 11.35 29.00
CA VAL A 1 -3.99 10.47 27.88
C VAL A 1 -5.44 10.06 27.76
N THR A 2 -6.03 9.25 28.66
CA THR A 2 -7.45 8.83 28.63
C THR A 2 -8.44 9.98 28.41
N ALA A 3 -8.20 11.16 29.00
CA ALA A 3 -9.07 12.33 28.81
C ALA A 3 -9.03 12.86 27.36
N ALA A 4 -7.89 12.75 26.66
CA ALA A 4 -7.78 13.10 25.24
C ALA A 4 -8.55 12.10 24.37
N HIS A 5 -8.44 10.82 24.66
CA HIS A 5 -9.19 9.74 24.03
C HIS A 5 -10.70 10.01 24.10
N GLU A 6 -11.24 10.16 25.30
CA GLU A 6 -12.67 10.39 25.52
C GLU A 6 -13.16 11.73 24.94
N TYR A 7 -12.32 12.75 24.98
CA TYR A 7 -12.64 14.03 24.37
C TYR A 7 -12.68 13.93 22.84
N PHE A 8 -11.78 13.11 22.26
CA PHE A 8 -11.80 12.89 20.83
C PHE A 8 -13.07 12.14 20.39
N HIS A 9 -13.56 11.18 21.17
CA HIS A 9 -14.88 10.58 20.92
C HIS A 9 -16.02 11.61 20.91
N ALA A 10 -15.98 12.60 21.79
CA ALA A 10 -16.98 13.69 21.76
C ALA A 10 -16.91 14.50 20.45
N ILE A 11 -15.71 14.69 19.89
CA ILE A 11 -15.52 15.33 18.59
C ILE A 11 -16.04 14.43 17.47
N GLN A 12 -15.66 13.15 17.44
CA GLN A 12 -16.12 12.16 16.45
C GLN A 12 -17.66 12.10 16.40
N PHE A 13 -18.32 12.00 17.56
CA PHE A 13 -19.78 11.98 17.64
C PHE A 13 -20.43 13.31 17.24
N GLY A 14 -19.69 14.39 17.25
CA GLY A 14 -20.10 15.68 16.67
C GLY A 14 -20.19 15.65 15.14
N TYR A 15 -19.39 14.80 14.51
CA TYR A 15 -19.43 14.55 13.09
C TYR A 15 -20.45 13.44 12.74
N ASP A 16 -20.13 12.19 13.04
CA ASP A 16 -21.00 11.04 12.84
C ASP A 16 -20.64 9.92 13.84
N GLY A 17 -21.60 9.49 14.65
CA GLY A 17 -21.43 8.43 15.65
C GLY A 17 -21.77 7.03 15.15
N TRP A 18 -22.04 6.85 13.86
CA TRP A 18 -22.45 5.56 13.26
C TRP A 18 -21.31 4.82 12.55
N GLU A 19 -20.10 5.37 12.64
CA GLU A 19 -18.91 4.76 12.06
C GLU A 19 -18.50 3.49 12.82
N MET A 20 -17.73 2.63 12.14
CA MET A 20 -17.23 1.39 12.76
C MET A 20 -16.39 1.69 14.01
N PRO A 21 -16.55 0.91 15.08
CA PRO A 21 -15.77 1.09 16.30
C PRO A 21 -14.26 1.11 16.08
N TRP A 22 -13.73 0.31 15.15
CA TRP A 22 -12.28 0.32 14.86
C TRP A 22 -11.79 1.70 14.39
N LEU A 23 -12.56 2.41 13.56
CA LEU A 23 -12.19 3.76 13.11
C LEU A 23 -12.19 4.73 14.28
N LEU A 24 -13.22 4.66 15.13
CA LEU A 24 -13.38 5.54 16.27
C LEU A 24 -12.26 5.29 17.31
N GLU A 25 -12.06 4.04 17.71
CA GLU A 25 -11.11 3.66 18.75
C GLU A 25 -9.65 3.82 18.30
N ALA A 26 -9.30 3.30 17.11
CA ALA A 26 -7.94 3.40 16.60
C ALA A 26 -7.49 4.85 16.40
N SER A 27 -8.37 5.71 15.89
CA SER A 27 -8.04 7.12 15.73
C SER A 27 -8.07 7.90 17.05
N ALA A 28 -8.82 7.44 18.07
CA ALA A 28 -8.74 8.01 19.41
C ALA A 28 -7.43 7.65 20.13
N VAL A 29 -6.94 6.41 19.97
CA VAL A 29 -5.60 6.01 20.44
C VAL A 29 -4.50 6.80 19.73
N TRP A 30 -4.61 6.98 18.39
CA TRP A 30 -3.70 7.84 17.66
C TRP A 30 -3.72 9.29 18.18
N MET A 31 -4.88 9.84 18.54
CA MET A 31 -5.00 11.19 19.10
C MET A 31 -4.33 11.29 20.48
N GLU A 32 -4.25 10.20 21.25
CA GLU A 32 -3.49 10.18 22.50
C GLU A 32 -2.02 10.48 22.25
N GLU A 33 -1.45 9.87 21.23
CA GLU A 33 -0.06 10.06 20.80
C GLU A 33 0.17 11.46 20.26
N GLU A 34 -0.68 11.94 19.35
CA GLU A 34 -0.61 13.28 18.78
C GLU A 34 -0.66 14.40 19.84
N MET A 35 -1.40 14.20 20.94
CA MET A 35 -1.58 15.18 22.00
C MET A 35 -0.53 15.09 23.11
N TYR A 36 0.01 13.92 23.36
CA TYR A 36 0.89 13.61 24.48
C TYR A 36 2.04 12.68 24.08
N ASP A 37 2.82 13.09 23.12
CA ASP A 37 3.96 12.43 22.49
C ASP A 37 4.96 11.79 23.48
N ASP A 38 5.16 12.39 24.66
CA ASP A 38 6.02 11.85 25.74
C ASP A 38 5.36 10.72 26.56
N ILE A 39 4.06 10.39 26.31
CA ILE A 39 3.30 9.42 27.12
C ILE A 39 2.79 8.28 26.23
N ASN A 40 3.62 7.29 26.06
CA ASN A 40 3.47 6.18 25.13
C ASN A 40 2.47 5.09 25.60
N ASP A 41 1.26 5.49 26.05
CA ASP A 41 0.22 4.56 26.51
C ASP A 41 -0.25 3.61 25.40
N CYS A 42 -0.25 4.06 24.15
CA CYS A 42 -0.58 3.29 22.95
C CYS A 42 0.31 2.05 22.78
N TYR A 43 1.54 2.05 23.31
CA TYR A 43 2.49 0.94 23.20
C TYR A 43 1.97 -0.37 23.81
N GLN A 44 1.06 -0.32 24.78
CA GLN A 44 0.45 -1.51 25.35
C GLN A 44 -0.31 -2.37 24.34
N TYR A 45 -0.80 -1.76 23.25
CA TYR A 45 -1.57 -2.44 22.21
C TYR A 45 -0.70 -3.06 21.11
N MET A 46 0.55 -2.58 20.96
CA MET A 46 1.42 -2.96 19.85
C MET A 46 1.79 -4.43 19.86
N SER A 47 2.10 -5.00 21.03
CA SER A 47 2.55 -6.39 21.11
C SER A 47 1.50 -7.37 20.59
N ASP A 48 0.23 -7.19 20.96
CA ASP A 48 -0.86 -8.06 20.48
C ASP A 48 -1.06 -7.89 18.97
N TRP A 49 -1.11 -6.65 18.51
CA TRP A 49 -1.35 -6.31 17.11
C TRP A 49 -0.23 -6.83 16.19
N PHE A 50 1.04 -6.59 16.54
CA PHE A 50 2.20 -7.03 15.76
C PHE A 50 2.41 -8.55 15.79
N ASN A 51 1.93 -9.25 16.81
CA ASN A 51 1.93 -10.72 16.86
C ASN A 51 0.83 -11.35 16.00
N GLN A 52 -0.18 -10.60 15.60
CA GLN A 52 -1.32 -11.07 14.83
C GLN A 52 -1.57 -10.27 13.53
N PRO A 53 -0.53 -10.01 12.70
CA PRO A 53 -0.63 -9.13 11.53
C PRO A 53 -1.57 -9.69 10.43
N HIS A 54 -1.97 -10.94 10.54
CA HIS A 54 -2.91 -11.63 9.64
C HIS A 54 -4.39 -11.30 9.93
N ARG A 55 -4.69 -10.69 11.09
CA ARG A 55 -6.02 -10.25 11.45
C ARG A 55 -6.37 -8.95 10.72
N SER A 56 -7.67 -8.75 10.50
CA SER A 56 -8.16 -7.56 9.80
C SER A 56 -7.86 -6.28 10.57
N LEU A 57 -7.47 -5.21 9.85
CA LEU A 57 -7.30 -3.87 10.42
C LEU A 57 -8.56 -3.41 11.18
N ASP A 58 -9.73 -3.78 10.67
CA ASP A 58 -11.04 -3.39 11.19
C ASP A 58 -11.68 -4.48 12.08
N GLU A 59 -10.87 -5.42 12.61
CA GLU A 59 -11.39 -6.50 13.45
C GLU A 59 -11.80 -5.99 14.82
N ASP A 60 -12.99 -6.42 15.26
CA ASP A 60 -13.58 -6.05 16.54
C ASP A 60 -12.76 -6.51 17.76
N GLY A 61 -12.88 -5.75 18.84
CA GLY A 61 -12.31 -6.08 20.13
C GLY A 61 -10.95 -5.42 20.38
N TYR A 62 -10.11 -6.01 21.22
CA TYR A 62 -8.85 -5.42 21.64
C TYR A 62 -7.90 -5.08 20.48
N HIS A 63 -8.04 -5.79 19.34
CA HIS A 63 -7.22 -5.60 18.15
C HIS A 63 -7.34 -4.18 17.54
N TRP A 64 -8.52 -3.57 17.59
CA TRP A 64 -8.72 -2.23 16.99
C TRP A 64 -7.88 -1.13 17.64
N TYR A 65 -7.55 -1.24 18.93
CA TYR A 65 -6.68 -0.25 19.58
C TYR A 65 -5.28 -0.25 18.97
N GLY A 66 -4.72 -1.44 18.67
CA GLY A 66 -3.44 -1.57 17.99
C GLY A 66 -3.45 -1.07 16.54
N SER A 67 -4.63 -0.95 15.95
CA SER A 67 -4.78 -0.36 14.60
C SER A 67 -4.47 1.14 14.55
N PHE A 68 -4.18 1.79 15.69
CA PHE A 68 -3.70 3.18 15.73
C PHE A 68 -2.45 3.37 14.84
N ILE A 69 -1.60 2.35 14.71
CA ILE A 69 -0.39 2.38 13.87
C ILE A 69 -0.71 2.68 12.39
N PHE A 70 -1.91 2.39 11.93
CA PHE A 70 -2.37 2.76 10.60
C PHE A 70 -2.60 4.27 10.48
N PHE A 71 -3.17 4.89 11.50
CA PHE A 71 -3.36 6.35 11.53
C PHE A 71 -2.03 7.07 11.72
N GLU A 72 -1.12 6.48 12.48
CA GLU A 72 0.25 6.96 12.62
C GLU A 72 0.96 6.98 11.26
N TYR A 73 0.86 5.90 10.50
CA TYR A 73 1.41 5.85 9.14
C TYR A 73 0.78 6.90 8.22
N ILE A 74 -0.53 7.12 8.29
CA ILE A 74 -1.22 8.17 7.51
C ILE A 74 -0.74 9.56 7.94
N ALA A 75 -0.64 9.82 9.24
CA ALA A 75 -0.21 11.10 9.76
C ALA A 75 1.21 11.44 9.30
N GLN A 76 2.14 10.49 9.37
CA GLN A 76 3.53 10.74 9.01
C GLN A 76 3.78 10.79 7.49
N HIS A 77 2.99 10.07 6.67
CA HIS A 77 3.32 9.89 5.24
C HIS A 77 2.24 10.33 4.25
N MET A 78 1.03 10.61 4.70
CA MET A 78 -0.11 10.80 3.79
C MET A 78 -0.93 12.07 4.08
N GLY A 79 -0.24 13.14 4.42
CA GLY A 79 -0.84 14.47 4.54
C GLY A 79 -1.19 14.93 5.95
N GLY A 80 -0.63 14.26 6.97
CA GLY A 80 -0.71 14.70 8.36
C GLY A 80 -2.06 14.48 9.03
N ALA A 81 -2.19 15.01 10.24
CA ALA A 81 -3.43 15.00 11.04
C ALA A 81 -4.65 15.52 10.26
N GLU A 82 -4.42 16.41 9.30
CA GLU A 82 -5.48 16.96 8.45
C GLU A 82 -6.15 15.88 7.57
N THR A 83 -5.42 14.88 7.11
CA THR A 83 -6.00 13.74 6.38
C THR A 83 -6.93 12.94 7.29
N ILE A 84 -6.55 12.72 8.55
CA ILE A 84 -7.37 12.00 9.53
C ILE A 84 -8.61 12.83 9.88
N ARG A 85 -8.47 14.12 10.11
CA ARG A 85 -9.61 15.01 10.37
C ARG A 85 -10.64 14.94 9.23
N ARG A 86 -10.18 14.92 7.98
CA ARG A 86 -11.06 14.84 6.80
C ARG A 86 -11.83 13.53 6.69
N ILE A 87 -11.35 12.44 7.29
CA ILE A 87 -12.13 11.20 7.33
C ILE A 87 -13.50 11.47 7.96
N PHE A 88 -13.53 12.26 9.06
CA PHE A 88 -14.76 12.60 9.73
C PHE A 88 -15.62 13.62 8.95
N ASP A 89 -15.01 14.55 8.20
CA ASP A 89 -15.76 15.40 7.27
C ASP A 89 -16.44 14.58 6.17
N GLU A 90 -15.75 13.59 5.62
CA GLU A 90 -16.28 12.71 4.56
C GLU A 90 -17.33 11.73 5.10
N SER A 91 -17.28 11.32 6.37
CA SER A 91 -18.28 10.45 6.97
C SER A 91 -19.63 11.13 7.04
N VAL A 92 -19.68 12.42 7.40
CA VAL A 92 -20.91 13.21 7.41
C VAL A 92 -21.55 13.34 6.04
N GLN A 93 -20.74 13.40 4.97
CA GLN A 93 -21.24 13.55 3.60
C GLN A 93 -21.86 12.28 3.03
N SER A 94 -21.54 11.12 3.58
CA SER A 94 -22.06 9.83 3.10
C SER A 94 -23.58 9.67 3.31
N ASN A 95 -24.23 10.58 4.02
CA ASN A 95 -25.68 10.75 4.21
C ASN A 95 -26.45 9.51 4.72
N SER A 96 -25.80 8.59 5.36
CA SER A 96 -26.50 7.45 5.92
C SER A 96 -26.20 7.30 7.40
N ARG A 97 -27.00 8.00 8.21
CA ARG A 97 -27.06 7.80 9.67
C ARG A 97 -27.39 6.36 10.10
N GLU A 98 -27.43 5.43 9.17
CA GLU A 98 -27.77 4.03 9.38
C GLU A 98 -26.76 3.09 8.72
N ARG A 99 -25.67 3.58 8.13
CA ARG A 99 -24.69 2.76 7.44
C ARG A 99 -23.28 3.20 7.75
N ASP A 100 -22.46 2.21 8.09
CA ASP A 100 -21.03 2.33 8.15
C ASP A 100 -20.45 2.93 6.86
N GLY A 101 -19.90 4.13 6.96
CA GLY A 101 -19.21 4.86 5.91
C GLY A 101 -17.68 4.82 6.04
N SER A 102 -17.15 4.21 7.10
CA SER A 102 -15.77 4.34 7.55
C SER A 102 -14.73 4.13 6.45
N HIS A 103 -14.81 3.02 5.71
CA HIS A 103 -13.87 2.74 4.62
C HIS A 103 -14.03 3.69 3.44
N ALA A 104 -15.27 4.10 3.13
CA ALA A 104 -15.54 5.04 2.05
C ALA A 104 -15.00 6.43 2.38
N ALA A 105 -15.24 6.91 3.60
CA ALA A 105 -14.76 8.20 4.10
C ALA A 105 -13.23 8.24 4.17
N LEU A 106 -12.60 7.19 4.68
CA LEU A 106 -11.15 7.05 4.72
C LEU A 106 -10.55 7.11 3.31
N ASN A 107 -11.09 6.34 2.36
CA ASN A 107 -10.60 6.35 0.99
C ASN A 107 -10.86 7.69 0.27
N ALA A 108 -11.95 8.38 0.57
CA ALA A 108 -12.25 9.72 0.05
C ALA A 108 -11.24 10.75 0.56
N SER A 109 -10.94 10.74 1.85
CA SER A 109 -9.93 11.61 2.46
C SER A 109 -8.54 11.38 1.86
N LEU A 110 -8.08 10.13 1.77
CA LEU A 110 -6.80 9.77 1.18
C LEU A 110 -6.70 10.20 -0.29
N LYS A 111 -7.77 10.06 -1.07
CA LYS A 111 -7.82 10.48 -2.47
C LYS A 111 -7.60 11.99 -2.65
N GLN A 112 -8.06 12.81 -1.72
CA GLN A 112 -7.81 14.25 -1.77
C GLN A 112 -6.33 14.60 -1.62
N GLN A 113 -5.57 13.73 -0.94
CA GLN A 113 -4.10 13.83 -0.83
C GLN A 113 -3.37 13.10 -1.97
N GLY A 114 -4.10 12.51 -2.92
CA GLY A 114 -3.52 11.77 -4.03
C GLY A 114 -3.16 10.30 -3.70
N PHE A 115 -3.61 9.78 -2.56
CA PHE A 115 -3.39 8.41 -2.13
C PHE A 115 -4.64 7.55 -2.25
N SER A 116 -4.49 6.25 -2.08
CA SER A 116 -5.60 5.30 -1.93
C SER A 116 -5.46 4.51 -0.63
N PHE A 117 -6.55 3.91 -0.18
CA PHE A 117 -6.53 3.03 0.98
C PHE A 117 -5.58 1.83 0.79
N GLN A 118 -5.51 1.28 -0.43
CA GLN A 118 -4.56 0.22 -0.77
C GLN A 118 -3.10 0.67 -0.61
N GLN A 119 -2.77 1.89 -1.02
CA GLN A 119 -1.42 2.44 -0.83
C GLN A 119 -1.09 2.63 0.65
N ALA A 120 -2.07 3.07 1.46
CA ALA A 120 -1.89 3.21 2.90
C ALA A 120 -1.63 1.85 3.57
N LEU A 121 -2.41 0.82 3.25
CA LEU A 121 -2.21 -0.54 3.76
C LEU A 121 -0.84 -1.11 3.38
N ASN A 122 -0.46 -0.95 2.10
CA ASN A 122 0.85 -1.41 1.63
C ASN A 122 2.00 -0.69 2.31
N GLY A 123 1.92 0.62 2.38
CA GLY A 123 2.94 1.44 3.00
C GLY A 123 3.11 1.11 4.48
N MET A 124 2.02 1.04 5.24
CA MET A 124 2.03 0.60 6.64
C MET A 124 2.64 -0.81 6.77
N SER A 125 2.26 -1.76 5.90
CA SER A 125 2.82 -3.12 5.95
C SER A 125 4.34 -3.13 5.80
N VAL A 126 4.87 -2.30 4.90
CA VAL A 126 6.32 -2.16 4.71
C VAL A 126 6.97 -1.46 5.90
N ALA A 127 6.41 -0.36 6.37
CA ALA A 127 6.89 0.41 7.53
C ALA A 127 6.96 -0.45 8.79
N ASN A 128 5.91 -1.22 9.07
CA ASN A 128 5.85 -2.16 10.18
C ASN A 128 7.00 -3.18 10.15
N LYS A 129 7.44 -3.61 8.96
CA LYS A 129 8.56 -4.55 8.84
C LYS A 129 9.92 -3.86 8.90
N ILE A 130 10.04 -2.66 8.41
CA ILE A 130 11.27 -1.87 8.49
C ILE A 130 11.53 -1.45 9.92
N MET A 131 10.52 -0.93 10.62
CA MET A 131 10.55 -0.52 12.03
C MET A 131 11.79 0.31 12.34
N SER A 132 11.87 1.50 11.75
CA SER A 132 13.02 2.40 11.91
C SER A 132 12.62 3.86 11.70
N SER A 133 13.18 4.75 12.52
CA SER A 133 13.07 6.21 12.35
C SER A 133 14.20 6.79 11.50
N LEU A 134 15.19 5.98 11.11
CA LEU A 134 16.36 6.45 10.39
C LEU A 134 16.02 6.90 8.96
N PRO A 135 16.72 7.93 8.42
CA PRO A 135 16.49 8.40 7.04
C PRO A 135 16.61 7.31 5.97
N ALA A 136 17.35 6.22 6.27
CA ALA A 136 17.44 5.06 5.38
C ALA A 136 16.12 4.31 5.17
N ALA A 137 15.14 4.51 6.04
CA ALA A 137 13.78 3.97 5.92
C ALA A 137 12.88 4.82 5.01
N ASP A 138 13.27 6.12 4.78
CA ASP A 138 12.57 7.05 3.89
C ASP A 138 11.04 7.09 4.15
N ASN A 139 10.24 6.90 3.13
CA ASN A 139 8.76 6.93 3.19
C ASN A 139 8.12 5.81 4.04
N PHE A 140 8.92 4.99 4.72
CA PHE A 140 8.48 3.90 5.59
C PHE A 140 9.02 4.04 7.02
N ALA A 141 9.50 5.21 7.40
CA ALA A 141 9.93 5.46 8.77
C ALA A 141 8.72 5.63 9.70
N TYR A 142 8.88 5.29 10.96
CA TYR A 142 8.08 5.82 12.05
C TYR A 142 9.00 6.65 12.94
N ASP A 143 8.59 7.86 13.30
CA ASP A 143 9.45 8.81 14.01
C ASP A 143 9.99 8.25 15.33
N GLU A 144 9.25 7.38 16.00
CA GLU A 144 9.60 6.78 17.30
C GLU A 144 9.89 5.27 17.24
N ALA A 145 10.13 4.71 16.04
CA ALA A 145 10.25 3.27 15.84
C ALA A 145 11.21 2.55 16.82
N GLU A 146 12.30 3.21 17.19
CA GLU A 146 13.31 2.63 18.12
C GLU A 146 12.83 2.59 19.57
N SER A 147 11.76 3.34 19.92
CA SER A 147 11.12 3.35 21.23
C SER A 147 10.00 2.32 21.34
N TYR A 148 9.50 1.82 20.22
CA TYR A 148 8.40 0.86 20.20
C TYR A 148 8.78 -0.46 20.90
N PRO A 149 7.86 -1.05 21.68
CA PRO A 149 8.13 -2.28 22.44
C PRO A 149 8.11 -3.56 21.57
N VAL A 150 8.27 -3.41 20.26
CA VAL A 150 8.20 -4.50 19.27
C VAL A 150 9.28 -4.33 18.19
N ASP A 151 9.83 -5.44 17.71
CA ASP A 151 10.84 -5.47 16.64
C ASP A 151 10.21 -5.63 15.24
N GLY A 152 8.90 -5.46 15.14
CA GLY A 152 8.12 -5.64 13.93
C GLY A 152 7.17 -6.84 14.00
N PRO A 153 6.46 -7.13 12.89
CA PRO A 153 5.40 -8.12 12.87
C PRO A 153 5.93 -9.56 12.92
N ALA A 154 5.09 -10.45 13.46
CA ALA A 154 5.33 -11.87 13.49
C ALA A 154 5.58 -12.44 12.08
N ILE A 155 6.60 -13.27 11.98
CA ILE A 155 6.98 -13.93 10.72
C ILE A 155 6.22 -15.25 10.61
N LEU A 156 5.40 -15.39 9.57
CA LEU A 156 4.64 -16.62 9.28
C LEU A 156 5.58 -17.79 9.02
N LYS A 157 6.61 -17.58 8.21
CA LYS A 157 7.57 -18.64 7.84
C LYS A 157 8.95 -18.07 7.54
N LYS A 158 9.99 -18.81 7.97
CA LYS A 158 11.37 -18.61 7.53
C LYS A 158 11.71 -19.71 6.52
N VAL A 159 12.12 -19.31 5.32
CA VAL A 159 12.47 -20.20 4.21
C VAL A 159 13.98 -20.19 4.05
N ASN A 160 14.63 -21.34 4.27
CA ASN A 160 16.06 -21.52 3.98
C ASN A 160 16.19 -22.10 2.57
N PHE A 161 16.39 -21.24 1.60
CA PHE A 161 16.40 -21.62 0.16
C PHE A 161 17.79 -22.00 -0.30
N GLN A 162 17.89 -23.09 -1.08
CA GLN A 162 19.12 -23.62 -1.69
C GLN A 162 18.88 -23.96 -3.16
N THR A 163 19.96 -23.97 -3.94
CA THR A 163 19.92 -24.26 -5.39
C THR A 163 19.21 -25.59 -5.69
N GLY A 164 18.34 -25.54 -6.71
CA GLY A 164 17.57 -26.68 -7.19
C GLY A 164 16.34 -27.00 -6.34
N ASN A 165 16.10 -26.26 -5.26
CA ASN A 165 14.87 -26.39 -4.48
C ASN A 165 13.71 -25.67 -5.16
N GLN A 166 12.51 -26.17 -4.89
CA GLN A 166 11.26 -25.45 -5.11
C GLN A 166 10.50 -25.44 -3.79
N ASP A 167 10.35 -24.27 -3.23
CA ASP A 167 9.62 -24.10 -1.98
C ASP A 167 8.27 -23.43 -2.25
N THR A 168 7.26 -23.82 -1.46
CA THR A 168 5.95 -23.18 -1.48
C THR A 168 5.60 -22.71 -0.07
N VAL A 169 5.18 -21.46 0.03
CA VAL A 169 4.61 -20.90 1.26
C VAL A 169 3.14 -20.61 1.01
N SER A 170 2.27 -21.27 1.75
CA SER A 170 0.84 -21.00 1.71
C SER A 170 0.43 -20.09 2.85
N SER A 171 -0.58 -19.26 2.61
CA SER A 171 -1.19 -18.44 3.64
C SER A 171 -1.80 -19.30 4.76
N ILE A 172 -1.88 -18.74 5.94
CA ILE A 172 -2.67 -19.26 7.06
C ILE A 172 -3.58 -18.12 7.49
N ARG A 173 -4.87 -18.18 7.10
CA ARG A 173 -5.90 -17.20 7.50
C ARG A 173 -5.47 -15.74 7.30
N LEU A 174 -5.19 -15.32 6.08
CA LEU A 174 -5.03 -13.90 5.79
C LEU A 174 -6.40 -13.26 5.66
N PHE A 175 -6.77 -12.42 6.63
CA PHE A 175 -8.02 -11.68 6.58
C PHE A 175 -7.93 -10.46 5.64
N ARG A 176 -9.06 -9.82 5.34
CA ARG A 176 -9.08 -8.56 4.59
C ARG A 176 -8.28 -7.49 5.33
N PHE A 177 -7.66 -6.58 4.61
CA PHE A 177 -6.88 -5.45 5.16
C PHE A 177 -5.78 -5.86 6.13
N ALA A 178 -5.24 -7.04 5.95
CA ALA A 178 -4.23 -7.64 6.80
C ALA A 178 -2.97 -7.97 6.01
N SER A 179 -1.91 -8.36 6.72
CA SER A 179 -0.61 -8.69 6.14
C SER A 179 -0.05 -9.98 6.72
N GLN A 180 0.74 -10.69 5.93
CA GLN A 180 1.57 -11.80 6.41
C GLN A 180 3.00 -11.61 5.95
N TYR A 181 3.95 -12.00 6.80
CA TYR A 181 5.36 -11.75 6.59
C TYR A 181 6.15 -13.05 6.51
N ILE A 182 7.06 -13.10 5.55
CA ILE A 182 7.92 -14.25 5.28
C ILE A 182 9.37 -13.75 5.27
N GLN A 183 10.28 -14.52 5.85
CA GLN A 183 11.71 -14.28 5.76
C GLN A 183 12.35 -15.29 4.81
N ILE A 184 13.12 -14.83 3.83
CA ILE A 184 13.94 -15.70 2.98
C ILE A 184 15.39 -15.60 3.44
N ILE A 185 16.01 -16.76 3.64
CA ILE A 185 17.43 -16.92 3.96
C ILE A 185 18.05 -17.67 2.80
N THR A 186 18.91 -17.02 2.04
CA THR A 186 19.56 -17.59 0.86
C THR A 186 20.90 -16.90 0.57
N GLN A 187 21.77 -17.61 -0.16
CA GLN A 187 23.02 -17.07 -0.72
C GLN A 187 23.00 -17.04 -2.24
N ILE A 188 21.89 -17.44 -2.84
CA ILE A 188 21.72 -17.50 -4.29
C ILE A 188 20.49 -16.69 -4.70
N PRO A 189 20.44 -16.22 -5.94
CA PRO A 189 19.26 -15.55 -6.47
C PRO A 189 18.01 -16.42 -6.40
N VAL A 190 16.90 -15.79 -6.04
CA VAL A 190 15.58 -16.44 -5.95
C VAL A 190 14.55 -15.69 -6.76
N GLN A 191 13.67 -16.44 -7.41
CA GLN A 191 12.44 -15.95 -8.00
C GLN A 191 11.28 -16.25 -7.06
N VAL A 192 10.48 -15.26 -6.77
CA VAL A 192 9.27 -15.37 -5.93
C VAL A 192 8.06 -14.96 -6.75
N ASP A 193 7.10 -15.85 -6.87
CA ASP A 193 5.86 -15.62 -7.59
C ASP A 193 4.65 -15.76 -6.66
N LEU A 194 3.79 -14.74 -6.64
CA LEU A 194 2.55 -14.73 -5.89
C LEU A 194 1.42 -15.34 -6.72
N LEU A 195 0.73 -16.31 -6.16
CA LEU A 195 -0.46 -16.94 -6.70
C LEU A 195 -1.63 -16.71 -5.74
N ASN A 196 -2.68 -16.03 -6.18
CA ASN A 196 -3.94 -15.98 -5.41
C ASN A 196 -4.75 -17.24 -5.70
N THR A 197 -5.07 -18.01 -4.68
CA THR A 197 -5.81 -19.28 -4.80
C THR A 197 -7.29 -19.14 -4.42
N SER A 198 -7.73 -17.97 -3.98
CA SER A 198 -9.11 -17.70 -3.56
C SER A 198 -9.83 -16.62 -4.37
N GLY A 199 -9.12 -15.86 -5.21
CA GLY A 199 -9.69 -14.77 -5.99
C GLY A 199 -8.73 -14.18 -7.01
N PRO A 200 -9.03 -12.98 -7.54
CA PRO A 200 -8.14 -12.31 -8.48
C PRO A 200 -6.83 -11.88 -7.80
N LEU A 201 -5.74 -11.88 -8.59
CA LEU A 201 -4.42 -11.50 -8.08
C LEU A 201 -4.38 -10.03 -7.62
N SER A 202 -5.24 -9.18 -8.16
CA SER A 202 -5.37 -7.77 -7.80
C SER A 202 -5.78 -7.51 -6.34
N ASP A 203 -6.34 -8.52 -5.66
CA ASP A 203 -6.78 -8.41 -4.27
C ASP A 203 -5.63 -8.59 -3.28
N LEU A 204 -4.46 -8.96 -3.79
CA LEU A 204 -3.25 -9.18 -3.01
C LEU A 204 -2.10 -8.35 -3.56
N GLN A 205 -1.25 -7.87 -2.67
CA GLN A 205 0.02 -7.21 -3.01
C GLN A 205 1.19 -7.97 -2.39
N LEU A 206 2.17 -8.34 -3.20
CA LEU A 206 3.46 -8.83 -2.73
C LEU A 206 4.47 -7.69 -2.70
N ASN A 207 5.13 -7.50 -1.56
CA ASN A 207 6.25 -6.60 -1.40
C ASN A 207 7.48 -7.40 -0.98
N ALA A 208 8.62 -7.15 -1.61
CA ALA A 208 9.93 -7.55 -1.11
C ALA A 208 10.58 -6.38 -0.39
N ILE A 209 10.94 -6.56 0.86
CA ILE A 209 11.56 -5.57 1.74
C ILE A 209 13.01 -6.02 1.96
N LEU A 210 13.91 -5.39 1.25
CA LEU A 210 15.31 -5.78 1.13
C LEU A 210 16.19 -4.81 1.90
N LYS A 211 16.81 -5.27 2.98
CA LYS A 211 17.81 -4.49 3.71
C LYS A 211 19.18 -4.70 3.08
N LYS A 212 19.80 -3.63 2.61
CA LYS A 212 21.14 -3.66 2.00
C LYS A 212 22.25 -3.68 3.05
N ASN A 213 23.46 -3.99 2.58
CA ASN A 213 24.68 -4.00 3.42
C ASN A 213 25.01 -2.64 4.03
N ASP A 214 24.63 -1.55 3.39
CA ASP A 214 24.76 -0.17 3.88
C ASP A 214 23.64 0.28 4.84
N ASN A 215 22.75 -0.63 5.22
CA ASN A 215 21.53 -0.43 6.03
C ASN A 215 20.41 0.34 5.34
N SER A 216 20.54 0.73 4.08
CA SER A 216 19.42 1.26 3.31
C SER A 216 18.41 0.14 2.97
N TYR A 217 17.21 0.55 2.59
CA TYR A 217 16.17 -0.38 2.19
C TYR A 217 15.83 -0.21 0.71
N LEU A 218 15.52 -1.32 0.06
CA LEU A 218 14.90 -1.37 -1.25
C LEU A 218 13.59 -2.13 -1.13
N VAL A 219 12.49 -1.50 -1.54
CA VAL A 219 11.16 -2.12 -1.56
C VAL A 219 10.73 -2.32 -3.00
N ILE A 220 10.33 -3.55 -3.32
CA ILE A 220 9.84 -3.92 -4.64
C ILE A 220 8.45 -4.49 -4.49
N SER A 221 7.48 -3.90 -5.20
CA SER A 221 6.09 -4.33 -5.18
C SER A 221 5.73 -4.90 -6.55
N SER A 222 5.58 -6.23 -6.64
CA SER A 222 5.24 -6.94 -7.87
C SER A 222 4.71 -8.34 -7.53
N PRO A 223 3.78 -8.90 -8.30
CA PRO A 223 3.37 -10.30 -8.10
C PRO A 223 4.48 -11.31 -8.44
N SER A 224 5.55 -10.87 -9.09
CA SER A 224 6.68 -11.72 -9.50
C SER A 224 7.97 -10.94 -9.31
N ILE A 225 8.88 -11.41 -8.45
CA ILE A 225 10.07 -10.67 -8.02
C ILE A 225 11.29 -11.60 -8.08
N ASN A 226 12.32 -11.19 -8.83
CA ASN A 226 13.63 -11.82 -8.77
C ASN A 226 14.55 -11.05 -7.81
N ILE A 227 15.14 -11.75 -6.85
CA ILE A 227 15.96 -11.15 -5.77
C ILE A 227 17.36 -11.76 -5.82
N ASP A 228 18.37 -10.92 -6.02
CA ASP A 228 19.77 -11.31 -5.87
C ASP A 228 20.28 -10.91 -4.48
N PRO A 229 20.70 -11.85 -3.63
CA PRO A 229 21.09 -11.57 -2.25
C PRO A 229 22.50 -10.98 -2.10
N ALA A 230 23.27 -10.82 -3.18
CA ALA A 230 24.72 -10.49 -3.13
C ALA A 230 25.05 -9.26 -2.26
N GLU A 231 24.18 -8.24 -2.22
CA GLU A 231 24.37 -7.01 -1.46
C GLU A 231 23.33 -6.83 -0.33
N LEU A 232 22.67 -7.90 0.07
CA LEU A 232 21.58 -7.84 1.05
C LEU A 232 21.97 -8.43 2.39
N LYS A 233 21.56 -7.75 3.46
CA LYS A 233 21.62 -8.27 4.85
C LYS A 233 20.43 -9.15 5.16
N SER A 234 19.24 -8.77 4.66
CA SER A 234 18.03 -9.55 4.90
C SER A 234 17.01 -9.37 3.78
N ILE A 235 16.22 -10.41 3.59
CA ILE A 235 15.11 -10.46 2.63
C ILE A 235 13.85 -10.79 3.40
N HIS A 236 12.90 -9.88 3.41
CA HIS A 236 11.56 -10.10 3.93
C HIS A 236 10.53 -9.86 2.83
N LEU A 237 9.47 -10.63 2.87
CA LEU A 237 8.32 -10.45 2.02
C LEU A 237 7.13 -10.06 2.88
N SER A 238 6.26 -9.19 2.39
CA SER A 238 4.92 -9.02 2.92
C SER A 238 3.89 -9.30 1.84
N VAL A 239 2.83 -10.04 2.20
CA VAL A 239 1.65 -10.20 1.35
C VAL A 239 0.51 -9.48 2.04
N VAL A 240 -0.07 -8.49 1.37
CA VAL A 240 -1.12 -7.61 1.88
C VAL A 240 -2.43 -7.93 1.17
N SER A 241 -3.50 -8.08 1.92
CA SER A 241 -4.85 -8.23 1.39
C SER A 241 -5.54 -6.87 1.24
N HIS A 242 -6.04 -6.58 0.04
CA HIS A 242 -6.71 -5.33 -0.31
C HIS A 242 -8.23 -5.47 -0.44
N ASP A 243 -8.76 -6.66 -0.23
CA ASP A 243 -10.16 -6.90 -0.51
C ASP A 243 -11.09 -6.16 0.46
N THR A 244 -12.16 -5.63 -0.10
CA THR A 244 -13.19 -4.89 0.62
C THR A 244 -14.40 -5.76 0.99
N VAL A 245 -14.54 -6.92 0.36
CA VAL A 245 -15.79 -7.74 0.48
C VAL A 245 -15.72 -8.75 1.62
N GLY A 246 -14.53 -8.98 2.16
CA GLY A 246 -14.33 -9.80 3.35
C GLY A 246 -14.27 -11.31 3.08
N GLY A 247 -13.35 -11.98 3.76
CA GLY A 247 -13.12 -13.41 3.69
C GLY A 247 -11.67 -13.72 4.05
N ASP A 248 -11.40 -15.00 4.25
CA ASP A 248 -10.03 -15.47 4.40
C ASP A 248 -9.40 -15.58 3.01
N TRP A 249 -8.30 -14.87 2.79
CA TRP A 249 -7.57 -14.95 1.53
C TRP A 249 -6.53 -16.06 1.57
N ASN A 250 -6.55 -16.89 0.54
CA ASN A 250 -5.56 -17.93 0.37
C ASN A 250 -4.64 -17.56 -0.79
N TYR A 251 -3.35 -17.61 -0.51
CA TYR A 251 -2.32 -17.42 -1.52
C TYR A 251 -1.24 -18.50 -1.39
N GLN A 252 -0.43 -18.61 -2.42
CA GLN A 252 0.81 -19.35 -2.41
C GLN A 252 1.93 -18.45 -2.94
N LEU A 253 3.10 -18.50 -2.29
CA LEU A 253 4.34 -18.01 -2.84
C LEU A 253 5.13 -19.19 -3.36
N ALA A 254 5.35 -19.23 -4.67
CA ALA A 254 6.31 -20.17 -5.27
C ALA A 254 7.70 -19.53 -5.21
N ILE A 255 8.67 -20.23 -4.65
CA ILE A 255 10.05 -19.77 -4.51
C ILE A 255 10.93 -20.79 -5.24
N GLN A 256 11.70 -20.33 -6.22
CA GLN A 256 12.56 -21.15 -7.07
C GLN A 256 13.87 -20.44 -7.37
N ASP A 257 14.79 -21.12 -8.06
CA ASP A 257 16.06 -20.52 -8.48
C ASP A 257 15.79 -19.27 -9.33
N GLY A 258 16.39 -18.17 -8.93
CA GLY A 258 16.38 -16.90 -9.64
C GLY A 258 17.56 -16.72 -10.59
N LYS A 259 17.64 -15.54 -11.19
CA LYS A 259 18.75 -15.15 -12.08
C LYS A 259 19.68 -14.18 -11.34
N SER A 260 21.00 -14.35 -11.52
CA SER A 260 21.98 -13.39 -11.04
C SER A 260 21.77 -12.03 -11.69
N GLY A 261 21.74 -11.01 -10.86
CA GLY A 261 21.65 -9.59 -11.25
C GLY A 261 20.33 -9.18 -11.87
N THR A 262 19.90 -8.01 -11.55
CA THR A 262 19.16 -7.02 -12.31
C THR A 262 17.73 -6.71 -11.95
N ASP A 263 16.81 -7.62 -11.71
CA ASP A 263 15.42 -7.20 -11.51
C ASP A 263 15.20 -6.60 -10.11
N ALA A 264 15.88 -7.10 -9.09
CA ALA A 264 15.84 -6.52 -7.75
C ALA A 264 16.61 -5.18 -7.62
N ASN A 265 17.52 -4.90 -8.56
CA ASN A 265 18.31 -3.67 -8.61
C ASN A 265 17.75 -2.62 -9.57
N VAL A 266 16.61 -2.86 -10.20
CA VAL A 266 15.88 -1.80 -10.89
C VAL A 266 15.03 -1.08 -9.85
N PRO A 267 15.45 0.11 -9.38
CA PRO A 267 14.59 0.88 -8.50
C PRO A 267 13.26 1.09 -9.22
N VAL A 268 12.17 0.70 -8.61
CA VAL A 268 10.85 1.09 -9.11
C VAL A 268 10.83 2.62 -9.12
N GLU A 269 10.80 3.20 -10.31
CA GLU A 269 10.87 4.66 -10.45
C GLU A 269 9.55 5.30 -10.08
N PHE A 270 8.47 4.55 -10.30
CA PHE A 270 7.10 5.00 -10.06
C PHE A 270 6.16 3.82 -9.87
N THR A 271 5.01 4.09 -9.28
CA THR A 271 3.85 3.20 -9.31
C THR A 271 2.66 3.94 -9.92
N ILE A 272 1.88 3.23 -10.73
CA ILE A 272 0.67 3.79 -11.36
C ILE A 272 -0.57 3.29 -10.64
N GLY A 273 -1.40 4.23 -10.17
CA GLY A 273 -2.72 3.94 -9.60
C GLY A 273 -3.71 3.41 -10.64
N ASN A 274 -4.79 2.82 -10.17
CA ASN A 274 -5.84 2.32 -11.05
C ASN A 274 -6.59 3.49 -11.72
N PRO A 275 -6.70 3.48 -13.06
CA PRO A 275 -7.46 4.51 -13.77
C PRO A 275 -8.95 4.47 -13.44
N TYR A 276 -9.54 5.62 -13.15
CA TYR A 276 -10.96 5.74 -12.78
C TYR A 276 -11.61 6.99 -13.42
N PRO A 277 -12.91 6.90 -13.79
CA PRO A 277 -13.73 5.69 -13.92
C PRO A 277 -13.24 4.77 -15.05
N ASN A 278 -13.41 3.44 -14.89
CA ASN A 278 -13.10 2.47 -15.93
C ASN A 278 -14.17 1.36 -15.89
N PRO A 279 -15.04 1.20 -16.91
CA PRO A 279 -15.10 1.96 -18.19
C PRO A 279 -15.45 3.44 -18.03
N PHE A 280 -15.10 4.27 -19.04
CA PHE A 280 -15.38 5.69 -19.06
C PHE A 280 -15.94 6.15 -20.40
N ASN A 281 -16.70 7.30 -20.38
CA ASN A 281 -17.27 7.90 -21.57
C ASN A 281 -16.92 9.38 -21.78
N GLY A 282 -16.19 9.98 -20.86
CA GLY A 282 -15.75 11.38 -20.92
C GLY A 282 -14.27 11.51 -20.62
N ILE A 283 -13.93 11.52 -19.37
CA ILE A 283 -12.57 11.65 -18.86
C ILE A 283 -12.23 10.49 -17.92
N ILE A 284 -11.05 9.94 -18.07
CA ILE A 284 -10.47 8.99 -17.12
C ILE A 284 -9.27 9.66 -16.43
N GLN A 285 -9.12 9.43 -15.13
CA GLN A 285 -8.03 9.97 -14.34
C GLN A 285 -7.20 8.82 -13.76
N PHE A 286 -5.92 9.06 -13.49
CA PHE A 286 -5.03 8.13 -12.81
C PHE A 286 -3.91 8.90 -12.13
N SER A 287 -3.41 8.34 -11.05
CA SER A 287 -2.26 8.85 -10.31
C SER A 287 -0.98 8.12 -10.69
N LEU A 288 0.13 8.81 -10.60
CA LEU A 288 1.48 8.27 -10.72
C LEU A 288 2.27 8.74 -9.50
N TYR A 289 2.68 7.82 -8.66
CA TYR A 289 3.56 8.14 -7.53
C TYR A 289 5.01 7.90 -7.94
N MET A 290 5.81 8.96 -7.92
CA MET A 290 7.24 8.92 -8.23
C MET A 290 8.03 8.64 -6.96
N MET A 291 8.81 7.58 -6.96
CA MET A 291 9.70 7.22 -5.85
C MET A 291 11.04 7.98 -5.90
N LYS A 292 11.39 8.47 -7.08
CA LYS A 292 12.56 9.35 -7.31
C LYS A 292 12.27 10.28 -8.47
N GLU A 293 12.96 11.42 -8.50
CA GLU A 293 12.91 12.30 -9.68
C GLU A 293 13.46 11.56 -10.91
N SER A 294 12.65 11.46 -11.94
CA SER A 294 13.01 10.74 -13.17
C SER A 294 12.24 11.26 -14.38
N PRO A 295 12.80 11.17 -15.60
CA PRO A 295 12.04 11.39 -16.81
C PRO A 295 11.00 10.28 -17.00
N VAL A 296 9.77 10.70 -17.31
CA VAL A 296 8.62 9.82 -17.52
C VAL A 296 7.93 10.15 -18.83
N PHE A 297 7.53 9.10 -19.53
CA PHE A 297 6.71 9.16 -20.73
C PHE A 297 5.37 8.47 -20.48
N ILE A 298 4.26 9.18 -20.65
CA ILE A 298 2.92 8.64 -20.47
C ILE A 298 2.19 8.71 -21.82
N ASN A 299 1.84 7.54 -22.35
CA ASN A 299 1.18 7.42 -23.64
C ASN A 299 -0.09 6.57 -23.51
N VAL A 300 -1.09 6.87 -24.33
CA VAL A 300 -2.21 5.94 -24.59
C VAL A 300 -1.93 5.20 -25.88
N ILE A 301 -2.08 3.90 -25.84
CA ILE A 301 -1.86 2.99 -26.97
C ILE A 301 -3.08 2.09 -27.19
N ASP A 302 -3.27 1.62 -28.42
CA ASP A 302 -4.30 0.63 -28.75
C ASP A 302 -3.77 -0.81 -28.60
N LEU A 303 -4.65 -1.80 -28.85
CA LEU A 303 -4.32 -3.22 -28.79
C LEU A 303 -3.23 -3.67 -29.77
N SER A 304 -2.96 -2.87 -30.82
CA SER A 304 -1.88 -3.14 -31.77
C SER A 304 -0.52 -2.58 -31.34
N GLY A 305 -0.48 -1.86 -30.21
CA GLY A 305 0.70 -1.15 -29.73
C GLY A 305 0.89 0.24 -30.36
N LYS A 306 -0.05 0.70 -31.18
CA LYS A 306 0.02 2.01 -31.82
C LYS A 306 -0.28 3.11 -30.82
N GLN A 307 0.58 4.12 -30.74
CA GLN A 307 0.36 5.30 -29.91
C GLN A 307 -0.83 6.12 -30.45
N ILE A 308 -1.82 6.33 -29.59
CA ILE A 308 -3.04 7.10 -29.85
C ILE A 308 -2.87 8.54 -29.39
N SER A 309 -2.33 8.73 -28.17
CA SER A 309 -2.12 10.05 -27.58
C SER A 309 -0.91 10.02 -26.67
N ARG A 310 -0.26 11.17 -26.50
CA ARG A 310 0.75 11.39 -25.47
C ARG A 310 0.15 12.29 -24.40
N ILE A 311 0.16 11.80 -23.15
CA ILE A 311 -0.35 12.53 -22.00
C ILE A 311 0.74 13.38 -21.37
N TYR A 312 1.95 12.82 -21.23
CA TYR A 312 3.07 13.50 -20.58
C TYR A 312 4.42 13.06 -21.16
N ASN A 313 5.39 13.98 -21.11
CA ASN A 313 6.79 13.74 -21.47
C ASN A 313 7.65 14.79 -20.73
N GLY A 314 8.38 14.38 -19.71
CA GLY A 314 9.26 15.27 -18.94
C GLY A 314 9.74 14.64 -17.65
N ASN A 315 10.48 15.39 -16.85
CA ASN A 315 10.87 14.98 -15.50
C ASN A 315 9.71 15.21 -14.53
N LEU A 316 9.49 14.24 -13.65
CA LEU A 316 8.60 14.35 -12.51
C LEU A 316 9.43 14.28 -11.22
N SER A 317 9.12 15.18 -10.28
CA SER A 317 9.67 15.16 -8.93
C SER A 317 9.10 13.99 -8.12
N ILE A 318 9.72 13.68 -6.99
CA ILE A 318 9.20 12.72 -6.01
C ILE A 318 7.79 13.14 -5.59
N GLY A 319 6.89 12.15 -5.41
CA GLY A 319 5.52 12.37 -4.94
C GLY A 319 4.45 12.04 -5.96
N ASN A 320 3.21 12.42 -5.64
CA ASN A 320 2.04 12.14 -6.47
C ASN A 320 1.87 13.13 -7.60
N HIS A 321 1.55 12.58 -8.78
CA HIS A 321 1.18 13.33 -9.98
C HIS A 321 -0.11 12.77 -10.56
N ASN A 322 -1.07 13.65 -10.85
CA ASN A 322 -2.36 13.25 -11.39
C ASN A 322 -2.44 13.58 -12.88
N PHE A 323 -2.91 12.62 -13.66
CA PHE A 323 -3.07 12.72 -15.11
C PHE A 323 -4.48 12.35 -15.52
N SER A 324 -4.87 12.79 -16.73
CA SER A 324 -6.18 12.46 -17.27
C SER A 324 -6.13 12.30 -18.79
N TRP A 325 -7.08 11.53 -19.31
CA TRP A 325 -7.29 11.38 -20.75
C TRP A 325 -8.78 11.47 -21.10
N GLN A 326 -9.09 12.17 -22.19
CA GLN A 326 -10.47 12.46 -22.62
C GLN A 326 -10.96 11.56 -23.77
N GLY A 327 -10.36 10.41 -24.01
CA GLY A 327 -10.73 9.56 -25.14
C GLY A 327 -10.44 10.20 -26.51
N LYS A 328 -9.40 11.04 -26.61
CA LYS A 328 -9.01 11.73 -27.86
C LYS A 328 -7.62 11.30 -28.33
N ASN A 329 -7.47 11.25 -29.65
CA ASN A 329 -6.17 11.02 -30.28
C ASN A 329 -5.33 12.31 -30.33
N ALA A 330 -4.10 12.21 -30.83
CA ALA A 330 -3.17 13.34 -30.96
C ALA A 330 -3.69 14.49 -31.81
N SER A 331 -4.69 14.26 -32.70
CA SER A 331 -5.37 15.29 -33.48
C SER A 331 -6.59 15.89 -32.80
N GLY A 332 -6.86 15.56 -31.53
CA GLY A 332 -8.02 16.03 -30.77
C GLY A 332 -9.35 15.37 -31.13
N ARG A 333 -9.35 14.36 -32.01
CA ARG A 333 -10.57 13.64 -32.41
C ARG A 333 -10.84 12.50 -31.44
N SER A 334 -12.13 12.32 -31.11
CA SER A 334 -12.56 11.20 -30.27
C SER A 334 -12.21 9.86 -30.92
N VAL A 335 -11.66 8.94 -30.13
CA VAL A 335 -11.34 7.58 -30.56
C VAL A 335 -12.61 6.70 -30.59
N SER A 336 -12.53 5.50 -31.13
CA SER A 336 -13.62 4.51 -31.13
C SER A 336 -13.80 3.91 -29.74
N SER A 337 -15.01 3.46 -29.41
CA SER A 337 -15.20 2.61 -28.23
C SER A 337 -14.31 1.37 -28.33
N GLY A 338 -13.67 1.01 -27.23
CA GLY A 338 -12.75 -0.12 -27.20
C GLY A 338 -11.79 -0.08 -26.02
N VAL A 339 -10.92 -1.08 -25.95
CA VAL A 339 -9.86 -1.19 -24.94
C VAL A 339 -8.60 -0.50 -25.43
N TYR A 340 -8.01 0.28 -24.56
CA TYR A 340 -6.74 0.98 -24.72
C TYR A 340 -5.86 0.69 -23.51
N TYR A 341 -4.59 1.07 -23.58
CA TYR A 341 -3.67 0.98 -22.46
C TYR A 341 -3.04 2.34 -22.16
N ILE A 342 -2.99 2.71 -20.89
CA ILE A 342 -2.08 3.73 -20.40
C ILE A 342 -0.73 3.05 -20.23
N LYS A 343 0.27 3.49 -21.01
CA LYS A 343 1.65 3.03 -20.93
C LYS A 343 2.47 4.12 -20.27
N VAL A 344 3.11 3.80 -19.14
CA VAL A 344 4.06 4.67 -18.45
C VAL A 344 5.44 4.07 -18.57
N SER A 345 6.39 4.84 -19.07
CA SER A 345 7.78 4.40 -19.24
C SER A 345 8.71 5.39 -18.56
N GLY A 346 9.56 4.91 -17.65
CA GLY A 346 10.69 5.61 -17.05
C GLY A 346 12.00 5.19 -17.71
N LYS A 347 13.14 5.38 -17.02
CA LYS A 347 14.46 4.93 -17.48
C LYS A 347 14.61 3.41 -17.45
N SER A 348 14.04 2.78 -16.42
CA SER A 348 14.19 1.37 -16.12
C SER A 348 12.89 0.64 -15.79
N THR A 349 11.81 1.40 -15.60
CA THR A 349 10.47 0.88 -15.24
C THR A 349 9.50 1.14 -16.38
N GLU A 350 8.69 0.15 -16.73
CA GLU A 350 7.58 0.30 -17.66
C GLU A 350 6.35 -0.39 -17.09
N GLU A 351 5.22 0.34 -17.00
CA GLU A 351 3.95 -0.20 -16.52
C GLU A 351 2.80 0.14 -17.46
N TRP A 352 1.81 -0.76 -17.48
CA TRP A 352 0.65 -0.68 -18.34
C TRP A 352 -0.63 -0.86 -17.54
N ARG A 353 -1.66 -0.03 -17.83
CA ARG A 353 -2.99 -0.18 -17.24
C ARG A 353 -4.05 -0.21 -18.34
N PRO A 354 -4.88 -1.28 -18.39
CA PRO A 354 -5.97 -1.35 -19.35
C PRO A 354 -7.07 -0.36 -18.99
N ILE A 355 -7.65 0.28 -20.00
CA ILE A 355 -8.76 1.21 -19.88
C ILE A 355 -9.79 0.93 -20.99
N THR A 356 -11.06 1.06 -20.64
CA THR A 356 -12.16 0.82 -21.60
C THR A 356 -12.91 2.13 -21.85
N PHE A 357 -12.85 2.61 -23.09
CA PHE A 357 -13.62 3.78 -23.54
C PHE A 357 -14.94 3.35 -24.15
N VAL A 358 -16.02 4.00 -23.75
CA VAL A 358 -17.38 3.78 -24.24
C VAL A 358 -17.94 5.12 -24.69
N LYS A 359 -18.40 5.21 -25.93
CA LYS A 359 -19.10 6.41 -26.46
C LYS A 359 -20.53 6.45 -25.99
#